data_3b8b12fccb24aaeead8e0b051f827c9d
#
_entry.id   3b8b12fccb24aaeead8e0b051f827c9d
#
_cell.length_a   1.000
_cell.length_b   1.000
_cell.length_c   1.000
_cell.angle_alpha   90.00
_cell.angle_beta   90.00
_cell.angle_gamma   90.00
#
_symmetry.space_group_name_H-M   'P 1'
#
loop_
_entity.id
_entity.type
_entity.pdbx_description
1 polymer ?
#
loop_
_entity_poly.entity_id
_entity_poly.type
_entity_poly.pdbx_seq_one_letter_code
_entity_poly.pdbx_strand_id
1 'polypeptide(L)'
;MERKHLPESPARGAVTAELAVGLPAVVLLLAAVLTGVAAGATQLRVEEAARAAAREIMRGDADEAEAAARRIPGPGARITVTADGEWTRVEIGTSVAAPLLDRLPLELTGSASALPESLPSGT
;
A
#
# COMPACT_ATOMS: atom_id res chain seq x y z
N MET A 1 33.08 -56.31 26.47
CA MET A 1 33.28 -55.21 25.52
C MET A 1 32.23 -54.16 25.80
N GLU A 2 32.59 -53.14 26.54
CA GLU A 2 31.72 -52.00 26.79
C GLU A 2 31.63 -51.16 25.53
N ARG A 3 30.46 -51.11 24.92
CA ARG A 3 30.19 -50.08 23.91
C ARG A 3 30.12 -48.75 24.61
N LYS A 4 31.17 -47.98 24.48
CA LYS A 4 31.16 -46.61 24.93
C LYS A 4 30.10 -45.87 24.15
N HIS A 5 28.91 -45.64 24.73
CA HIS A 5 27.96 -44.71 24.23
C HIS A 5 28.64 -43.34 24.29
N LEU A 6 29.05 -42.86 23.12
CA LEU A 6 29.43 -41.46 22.98
C LEU A 6 28.13 -40.67 23.20
N PRO A 7 28.09 -39.77 24.17
CA PRO A 7 26.94 -38.91 24.33
C PRO A 7 26.78 -38.12 23.05
N GLU A 8 25.61 -38.21 22.41
CA GLU A 8 25.26 -37.32 21.35
C GLU A 8 25.55 -35.91 21.85
N SER A 9 26.36 -35.11 21.10
CA SER A 9 26.74 -33.81 21.57
C SER A 9 25.47 -32.96 21.71
N PRO A 10 25.17 -32.39 22.89
CA PRO A 10 23.95 -31.59 23.12
C PRO A 10 23.86 -30.35 22.21
N ALA A 11 24.96 -29.97 21.55
CA ALA A 11 25.04 -28.91 20.56
C ALA A 11 24.21 -29.18 19.29
N ARG A 12 24.05 -30.45 18.84
CA ARG A 12 23.24 -30.76 17.64
C ARG A 12 21.75 -30.55 17.85
N GLY A 13 21.21 -30.93 19.01
CA GLY A 13 19.82 -30.70 19.36
C GLY A 13 19.51 -29.23 19.57
N ALA A 14 20.43 -28.47 20.17
CA ALA A 14 20.30 -27.04 20.38
C ALA A 14 20.26 -26.25 19.06
N VAL A 15 21.14 -26.56 18.10
CA VAL A 15 21.17 -25.92 16.78
C VAL A 15 19.89 -26.21 15.98
N THR A 16 19.40 -27.46 16.01
CA THR A 16 18.16 -27.84 15.33
C THR A 16 16.95 -27.15 15.96
N ALA A 17 16.88 -27.05 17.28
CA ALA A 17 15.81 -26.33 17.97
C ALA A 17 15.84 -24.83 17.66
N GLU A 18 17.03 -24.24 17.60
CA GLU A 18 17.21 -22.83 17.27
C GLU A 18 16.77 -22.52 15.83
N LEU A 19 17.14 -23.39 14.86
CA LEU A 19 16.65 -23.30 13.48
C LEU A 19 15.15 -23.49 13.37
N ALA A 20 14.57 -24.40 14.13
CA ALA A 20 13.12 -24.66 14.12
C ALA A 20 12.32 -23.45 14.59
N VAL A 21 12.85 -22.66 15.52
CA VAL A 21 12.21 -21.43 16.00
C VAL A 21 12.61 -20.22 15.14
N GLY A 22 13.86 -20.16 14.70
CA GLY A 22 14.38 -19.03 13.94
C GLY A 22 13.85 -18.95 12.51
N LEU A 23 13.66 -20.07 11.84
CA LEU A 23 13.23 -20.11 10.46
C LEU A 23 11.81 -19.51 10.25
N PRO A 24 10.79 -19.83 11.04
CA PRO A 24 9.50 -19.18 10.98
C PRO A 24 9.58 -17.68 11.26
N ALA A 25 10.41 -17.25 12.19
CA ALA A 25 10.59 -15.83 12.51
C ALA A 25 11.18 -15.06 11.32
N VAL A 26 12.17 -15.62 10.63
CA VAL A 26 12.75 -15.03 9.41
C VAL A 26 11.72 -14.94 8.29
N VAL A 27 10.92 -15.98 8.09
CA VAL A 27 9.86 -15.99 7.07
C VAL A 27 8.81 -14.91 7.36
N LEU A 28 8.40 -14.77 8.62
CA LEU A 28 7.45 -13.74 9.04
C LEU A 28 8.03 -12.34 8.84
N LEU A 29 9.30 -12.14 9.19
CA LEU A 29 9.99 -10.87 8.98
C LEU A 29 10.06 -10.52 7.49
N LEU A 30 10.46 -11.48 6.65
CA LEU A 30 10.52 -11.29 5.21
C LEU A 30 9.14 -10.95 4.62
N ALA A 31 8.11 -11.67 5.04
CA ALA A 31 6.74 -11.38 4.63
C ALA A 31 6.28 -9.98 5.05
N ALA A 32 6.63 -9.53 6.25
CA ALA A 32 6.32 -8.19 6.73
C ALA A 32 7.04 -7.12 5.89
N VAL A 33 8.31 -7.32 5.57
CA VAL A 33 9.09 -6.40 4.72
C VAL A 33 8.50 -6.33 3.32
N LEU A 34 8.19 -7.46 2.68
CA LEU A 34 7.59 -7.48 1.34
C LEU A 34 6.21 -6.81 1.32
N THR A 35 5.40 -7.02 2.35
CA THR A 35 4.11 -6.35 2.50
C THR A 35 4.30 -4.84 2.63
N GLY A 36 5.26 -4.40 3.43
CA GLY A 36 5.58 -2.98 3.59
C GLY A 36 6.04 -2.32 2.28
N VAL A 37 6.88 -3.00 1.50
CA VAL A 37 7.33 -2.51 0.19
C VAL A 37 6.15 -2.40 -0.78
N ALA A 38 5.30 -3.41 -0.84
CA ALA A 38 4.11 -3.41 -1.70
C ALA A 38 3.13 -2.29 -1.32
N ALA A 39 2.90 -2.09 -0.02
CA ALA A 39 2.06 -1.01 0.48
C ALA A 39 2.65 0.37 0.14
N GLY A 40 3.95 0.56 0.32
CA GLY A 40 4.64 1.80 -0.04
C GLY A 40 4.55 2.13 -1.54
N ALA A 41 4.77 1.14 -2.40
CA ALA A 41 4.64 1.32 -3.84
C ALA A 41 3.21 1.68 -4.26
N THR A 42 2.21 1.06 -3.62
CA THR A 42 0.81 1.37 -3.89
C THR A 42 0.45 2.77 -3.40
N GLN A 43 0.94 3.18 -2.23
CA GLN A 43 0.73 4.53 -1.69
C GLN A 43 1.25 5.60 -2.65
N LEU A 44 2.45 5.43 -3.20
CA LEU A 44 3.01 6.37 -4.18
C LEU A 44 2.12 6.50 -5.43
N ARG A 45 1.62 5.38 -5.94
CA ARG A 45 0.71 5.38 -7.11
C ARG A 45 -0.59 6.10 -6.82
N VAL A 46 -1.17 5.89 -5.65
CA VAL A 46 -2.41 6.55 -5.21
C VAL A 46 -2.19 8.07 -5.11
N GLU A 47 -1.07 8.49 -4.53
CA GLU A 47 -0.71 9.91 -4.44
C GLU A 47 -0.46 10.56 -5.81
N GLU A 48 0.25 9.87 -6.71
CA GLU A 48 0.47 10.36 -8.07
C GLU A 48 -0.83 10.52 -8.84
N ALA A 49 -1.74 9.56 -8.72
CA ALA A 49 -3.03 9.62 -9.37
C ALA A 49 -3.92 10.73 -8.79
N ALA A 50 -3.90 10.96 -7.48
CA ALA A 50 -4.61 12.08 -6.85
C ALA A 50 -4.07 13.42 -7.36
N ARG A 51 -2.75 13.56 -7.48
CA ARG A 51 -2.12 14.77 -8.04
C ARG A 51 -2.44 14.96 -9.53
N ALA A 52 -2.49 13.87 -10.31
CA ALA A 52 -2.87 13.93 -11.72
C ALA A 52 -4.33 14.37 -11.87
N ALA A 53 -5.25 13.78 -11.13
CA ALA A 53 -6.66 14.17 -11.11
C ALA A 53 -6.84 15.64 -10.69
N ALA A 54 -6.11 16.10 -9.67
CA ALA A 54 -6.15 17.49 -9.25
C ALA A 54 -5.70 18.45 -10.35
N ARG A 55 -4.69 18.09 -11.14
CA ARG A 55 -4.26 18.91 -12.29
C ARG A 55 -5.33 19.01 -13.37
N GLU A 56 -6.06 17.94 -13.66
CA GLU A 56 -7.14 17.98 -14.64
C GLU A 56 -8.34 18.80 -14.14
N ILE A 57 -8.64 18.76 -12.85
CA ILE A 57 -9.65 19.63 -12.24
C ILE A 57 -9.28 21.10 -12.38
N MET A 58 -7.99 21.45 -12.20
CA MET A 58 -7.52 22.83 -12.41
C MET A 58 -7.70 23.29 -13.86
N ARG A 59 -7.63 22.39 -14.81
CA ARG A 59 -7.90 22.68 -16.24
C ARG A 59 -9.39 22.78 -16.56
N GLY A 60 -10.25 22.45 -15.62
CA GLY A 60 -11.71 22.46 -15.81
C GLY A 60 -12.27 21.19 -16.45
N ASP A 61 -11.48 20.12 -16.55
CA ASP A 61 -11.88 18.86 -17.15
C ASP A 61 -12.13 17.79 -16.07
N ALA A 62 -13.36 17.79 -15.57
CA ALA A 62 -13.77 16.85 -14.52
C ALA A 62 -13.84 15.39 -15.00
N ASP A 63 -14.16 15.17 -16.29
CA ASP A 63 -14.25 13.82 -16.87
C ASP A 63 -12.85 13.21 -17.01
N GLU A 64 -11.88 14.00 -17.44
CA GLU A 64 -10.47 13.58 -17.53
C GLU A 64 -9.85 13.36 -16.16
N ALA A 65 -10.26 14.14 -15.15
CA ALA A 65 -9.84 13.95 -13.77
C ALA A 65 -10.28 12.59 -13.23
N GLU A 66 -11.53 12.20 -13.50
CA GLU A 66 -12.04 10.88 -13.12
C GLU A 66 -11.32 9.75 -13.88
N ALA A 67 -11.06 9.93 -15.18
CA ALA A 67 -10.29 8.99 -15.98
C ALA A 67 -8.85 8.85 -15.49
N ALA A 68 -8.19 9.94 -15.12
CA ALA A 68 -6.84 9.92 -14.55
C ALA A 68 -6.79 9.17 -13.21
N ALA A 69 -7.79 9.37 -12.38
CA ALA A 69 -7.92 8.68 -11.11
C ALA A 69 -8.19 7.17 -11.26
N ARG A 70 -8.93 6.77 -12.30
CA ARG A 70 -9.21 5.35 -12.61
C ARG A 70 -8.01 4.58 -13.18
N ARG A 71 -6.96 5.24 -13.58
CA ARG A 71 -5.71 4.61 -14.07
C ARG A 71 -4.92 3.91 -12.98
N ILE A 72 -5.38 3.95 -11.74
CA ILE A 72 -4.75 3.22 -10.65
C ILE A 72 -5.09 1.73 -10.80
N PRO A 73 -4.10 0.87 -11.01
CA PRO A 73 -4.36 -0.56 -10.99
C PRO A 73 -4.55 -1.01 -9.54
N GLY A 74 -5.73 -1.49 -9.22
CA GLY A 74 -5.98 -2.13 -7.94
C GLY A 74 -7.45 -2.51 -7.76
N PRO A 75 -7.73 -3.71 -7.19
CA PRO A 75 -9.07 -4.09 -6.84
C PRO A 75 -9.58 -3.17 -5.71
N GLY A 76 -10.76 -2.58 -5.89
CA GLY A 76 -11.40 -1.78 -4.85
C GLY A 76 -10.94 -0.33 -4.77
N ALA A 77 -10.32 0.22 -5.82
CA ALA A 77 -10.03 1.65 -5.87
C ALA A 77 -11.33 2.46 -5.77
N ARG A 78 -11.40 3.34 -4.77
CA ARG A 78 -12.50 4.29 -4.59
C ARG A 78 -12.00 5.68 -4.86
N ILE A 79 -12.78 6.42 -5.62
CA ILE A 79 -12.50 7.81 -5.95
C ILE A 79 -13.63 8.63 -5.36
N THR A 80 -13.30 9.57 -4.49
CA THR A 80 -14.24 10.51 -3.92
C THR A 80 -13.80 11.91 -4.29
N VAL A 81 -14.66 12.63 -4.97
CA VAL A 81 -14.45 14.04 -5.32
C VAL A 81 -15.40 14.85 -4.47
N THR A 82 -14.85 15.69 -3.61
CA THR A 82 -15.63 16.56 -2.72
C THR A 82 -15.30 18.02 -3.04
N ALA A 83 -16.35 18.79 -3.31
CA ALA A 83 -16.22 20.23 -3.44
C ALA A 83 -16.44 20.88 -2.08
N ASP A 84 -15.46 21.66 -1.61
CA ASP A 84 -15.51 22.39 -0.36
C ASP A 84 -15.25 23.87 -0.65
N GLY A 85 -16.32 24.64 -0.87
CA GLY A 85 -16.25 26.00 -1.33
C GLY A 85 -15.60 26.13 -2.70
N GLU A 86 -14.51 26.87 -2.80
CA GLU A 86 -13.73 27.04 -4.04
C GLU A 86 -12.73 25.89 -4.27
N TRP A 87 -12.52 25.03 -3.27
CA TRP A 87 -11.58 23.93 -3.33
C TRP A 87 -12.26 22.62 -3.74
N THR A 88 -11.62 21.90 -4.61
CA THR A 88 -12.02 20.53 -4.93
C THR A 88 -10.99 19.57 -4.38
N ARG A 89 -11.43 18.67 -3.52
CA ARG A 89 -10.60 17.62 -2.95
C ARG A 89 -10.86 16.31 -3.67
N VAL A 90 -9.81 15.70 -4.14
CA VAL A 90 -9.85 14.35 -4.69
C VAL A 90 -9.22 13.41 -3.67
N GLU A 91 -9.97 12.43 -3.24
CA GLU A 91 -9.52 11.39 -2.34
C GLU A 91 -9.60 10.04 -3.07
N ILE A 92 -8.50 9.31 -3.05
CA ILE A 92 -8.38 8.02 -3.70
C ILE A 92 -7.99 7.02 -2.65
N GLY A 93 -8.85 6.03 -2.45
CA GLY A 93 -8.60 4.91 -1.56
C GLY A 93 -8.41 3.62 -2.35
N THR A 94 -7.47 2.80 -1.94
CA THR A 94 -7.29 1.44 -2.45
C THR A 94 -6.96 0.48 -1.32
N SER A 95 -7.35 -0.77 -1.46
CA SER A 95 -7.00 -1.82 -0.51
C SER A 95 -5.84 -2.65 -1.04
N VAL A 96 -4.88 -2.94 -0.18
CA VAL A 96 -3.78 -3.86 -0.48
C VAL A 96 -4.08 -5.19 0.20
N ALA A 97 -4.12 -6.26 -0.60
CA ALA A 97 -4.20 -7.60 -0.07
C ALA A 97 -2.82 -8.00 0.47
N ALA A 98 -2.72 -8.19 1.77
CA ALA A 98 -1.54 -8.77 2.39
C ALA A 98 -1.71 -10.29 2.46
N PRO A 99 -0.83 -11.08 1.86
CA PRO A 99 -1.01 -12.54 1.76
C PRO A 99 -1.05 -13.27 3.10
N LEU A 100 -0.58 -12.64 4.18
CA LEU A 100 -0.64 -13.18 5.54
C LEU A 100 -1.78 -12.61 6.39
N LEU A 101 -2.43 -11.55 5.92
CA LEU A 101 -3.47 -10.82 6.64
C LEU A 101 -4.76 -10.76 5.81
N ASP A 102 -5.15 -11.91 5.28
CA ASP A 102 -6.34 -12.06 4.42
C ASP A 102 -7.65 -11.54 5.07
N ARG A 103 -7.60 -11.24 6.36
CA ARG A 103 -8.71 -10.72 7.16
C ARG A 103 -8.57 -9.25 7.59
N LEU A 104 -7.44 -8.62 7.29
CA LEU A 104 -7.18 -7.21 7.60
C LEU A 104 -6.82 -6.46 6.32
N PRO A 105 -7.79 -5.91 5.58
CA PRO A 105 -7.50 -5.07 4.44
C PRO A 105 -6.78 -3.81 4.93
N LEU A 106 -5.55 -3.61 4.45
CA LEU A 106 -4.86 -2.34 4.61
C LEU A 106 -5.43 -1.36 3.59
N GLU A 107 -6.14 -0.37 4.08
CA GLU A 107 -6.67 0.70 3.27
C GLU A 107 -5.63 1.82 3.16
N LEU A 108 -5.23 2.12 1.93
CA LEU A 108 -4.30 3.21 1.62
C LEU A 108 -5.09 4.33 0.97
N THR A 109 -4.92 5.54 1.48
CA THR A 109 -5.63 6.72 1.01
C THR A 109 -4.64 7.78 0.58
N GLY A 110 -4.81 8.30 -0.63
CA GLY A 110 -4.12 9.48 -1.13
C GLY A 110 -5.12 10.60 -1.35
N SER A 111 -4.79 11.81 -0.97
CA SER A 111 -5.64 12.98 -1.19
C SER A 111 -4.85 14.11 -1.83
N ALA A 112 -5.50 14.81 -2.77
CA ALA A 112 -5.00 16.05 -3.35
C ALA A 112 -6.14 17.07 -3.40
N SER A 113 -5.81 18.33 -3.17
CA SER A 113 -6.76 19.44 -3.28
C SER A 113 -6.35 20.34 -4.43
N ALA A 114 -7.31 20.75 -5.24
CA ALA A 114 -7.12 21.64 -6.35
C ALA A 114 -8.09 22.82 -6.23
N LEU A 115 -7.59 24.00 -6.55
CA LEU A 115 -8.43 25.18 -6.78
C LEU A 115 -8.68 25.24 -8.28
N PRO A 116 -9.94 25.06 -8.74
CA PRO A 116 -10.22 25.23 -10.15
C PRO A 116 -9.90 26.67 -10.52
N GLU A 117 -9.10 26.84 -11.57
CA GLU A 117 -8.86 28.13 -12.16
C GLU A 117 -10.20 28.63 -12.73
N SER A 118 -10.89 29.44 -11.96
CA SER A 118 -12.00 30.21 -12.50
C SER A 118 -11.42 31.11 -13.57
N LEU A 119 -11.66 30.78 -14.82
CA LEU A 119 -11.46 31.73 -15.89
C LEU A 119 -12.11 33.04 -15.45
N PRO A 120 -11.38 34.16 -15.45
CA PRO A 120 -12.01 35.42 -15.20
C PRO A 120 -13.17 35.52 -16.19
N SER A 121 -14.39 35.56 -15.66
CA SER A 121 -15.56 35.82 -16.48
C SER A 121 -15.33 37.19 -17.10
N GLY A 122 -14.78 37.21 -18.31
CA GLY A 122 -14.66 38.42 -19.08
C GLY A 122 -16.07 38.92 -19.32
N THR A 123 -16.38 40.00 -18.71
CA THR A 123 -17.46 40.86 -19.14
C THR A 123 -17.10 41.50 -20.45
#